data_86ff54362f0059414174b2b6ad56f7f3
#
_entry.id   86ff54362f0059414174b2b6ad56f7f3
#
_cell.length_a   1.000
_cell.length_b   1.000
_cell.length_c   1.000
_cell.angle_alpha   90.00
_cell.angle_beta   90.00
_cell.angle_gamma   90.00
#
_symmetry.space_group_name_H-M   'P 1'
#
loop_
_entity.id
_entity.type
_entity.pdbx_description
1 polymer ?
#
loop_
_entity_poly.entity_id
_entity_poly.type
_entity_poly.pdbx_seq_one_letter_code
_entity_poly.pdbx_strand_id
1 'polypeptide(L)'
;MNALLGMNRQDFLTQAVFSGDRRLLPHQVEQTIFAVEHKRSLNASETGTGKFLVALAMRLLIEHEAGHIVKYLYTCPKSALGQFEQEFVDHGYRTFVLRHGNDVIPADVNTVLVANSAMIVAHREQLRSWCPLLAVLDEAAAFKTATAARTKAVYGDALDGAGGIIDEVPFVLAMSGTLAPAHNGELYPHLRALAPAALTDERGRIMRRHVFEKVFCVFGARRVAGSREVQVIVRSRNSDLLRKRIEPYVTRVTLREIAPTLPPERHELVPIAREDVKLNELAAIADIEDAEIRTAVEALAAAIRDGLVPVPDIDREMTRLMEMIGGGTALAHLRRAYGLAKLPYAEDVVMSRRGGSSKERTPTLIFNTYRMTGDRLETLLSEQGVVVGRIHGDTSAVERHAVVSGIQDGSVEAAILQIDAAGSALNLQAANRIIMLEPSWTPGTNHQAVARAVRIGQRNPVLISWPTVRHSIDEAVMRALRRKQDGLTELWWAAS
;
A
#
# COMPACT_ATOMS: atom_id res chain seq x y z
N MET A 1 20.73 30.81 -12.43
CA MET A 1 19.41 30.84 -13.09
C MET A 1 19.49 31.12 -14.59
N ASN A 2 20.33 32.08 -15.06
CA ASN A 2 20.42 32.42 -16.49
C ASN A 2 21.06 31.36 -17.42
N ALA A 3 21.77 30.37 -16.91
CA ALA A 3 22.41 29.33 -17.74
C ALA A 3 21.48 28.20 -18.20
N LEU A 4 20.28 28.13 -17.64
CA LEU A 4 19.31 27.05 -17.89
C LEU A 4 18.21 27.45 -18.91
N LEU A 5 18.13 28.74 -19.26
CA LEU A 5 17.19 29.25 -20.25
C LEU A 5 17.65 28.79 -21.66
N GLY A 6 16.85 27.90 -22.29
CA GLY A 6 17.14 27.35 -23.61
C GLY A 6 17.62 25.90 -23.62
N MET A 7 17.75 25.26 -22.47
CA MET A 7 18.02 23.82 -22.39
C MET A 7 16.79 23.02 -22.80
N ASN A 8 17.00 21.88 -23.47
CA ASN A 8 15.92 20.92 -23.63
C ASN A 8 15.57 20.24 -22.28
N ARG A 9 14.40 19.66 -22.19
CA ARG A 9 13.87 19.01 -20.96
C ARG A 9 14.82 17.98 -20.37
N GLN A 10 15.42 17.15 -21.22
CA GLN A 10 16.35 16.08 -20.84
C GLN A 10 17.59 16.66 -20.14
N ASP A 11 18.22 17.64 -20.76
CA ASP A 11 19.45 18.27 -20.22
C ASP A 11 19.16 19.03 -18.93
N PHE A 12 18.03 19.76 -18.87
CA PHE A 12 17.59 20.47 -17.67
C PHE A 12 17.42 19.51 -16.48
N LEU A 13 16.67 18.43 -16.66
CA LEU A 13 16.40 17.45 -15.60
C LEU A 13 17.66 16.68 -15.18
N THR A 14 18.54 16.34 -16.12
CA THR A 14 19.80 15.64 -15.83
C THR A 14 20.74 16.49 -14.98
N GLN A 15 20.70 17.82 -15.12
CA GLN A 15 21.50 18.74 -14.32
C GLN A 15 20.84 19.17 -13.01
N ALA A 16 19.54 18.92 -12.85
CA ALA A 16 18.81 19.26 -11.63
C ALA A 16 19.41 18.56 -10.39
N VAL A 17 19.61 19.34 -9.33
CA VAL A 17 20.12 18.85 -8.04
C VAL A 17 19.05 19.09 -6.99
N PHE A 18 18.74 18.04 -6.25
CA PHE A 18 17.77 18.04 -5.16
C PHE A 18 18.45 18.01 -3.80
N SER A 19 17.74 18.24 -2.73
CA SER A 19 18.26 18.23 -1.35
C SER A 19 19.11 16.98 -1.09
N GLY A 20 20.28 17.18 -0.42
CA GLY A 20 21.26 16.13 -0.17
C GLY A 20 22.04 15.70 -1.43
N ASP A 21 22.26 16.63 -2.37
CA ASP A 21 22.99 16.42 -3.63
C ASP A 21 22.44 15.29 -4.50
N ARG A 22 21.16 14.96 -4.31
CA ARG A 22 20.47 13.94 -5.09
C ARG A 22 20.26 14.41 -6.54
N ARG A 23 20.52 13.51 -7.48
CA ARG A 23 20.22 13.70 -8.92
C ARG A 23 19.20 12.68 -9.38
N LEU A 24 18.48 13.00 -10.43
CA LEU A 24 17.52 12.07 -11.02
C LEU A 24 18.26 10.90 -11.68
N LEU A 25 17.73 9.72 -11.46
CA LEU A 25 18.12 8.54 -12.23
C LEU A 25 17.48 8.60 -13.64
N PRO A 26 18.07 7.93 -14.65
CA PRO A 26 17.55 7.99 -16.03
C PRO A 26 16.05 7.76 -16.16
N HIS A 27 15.51 6.72 -15.52
CA HIS A 27 14.09 6.42 -15.53
C HIS A 27 13.23 7.52 -14.90
N GLN A 28 13.75 8.27 -13.91
CA GLN A 28 13.04 9.37 -13.28
C GLN A 28 12.95 10.58 -14.22
N VAL A 29 14.01 10.83 -14.99
CA VAL A 29 14.01 11.85 -16.05
C VAL A 29 12.96 11.53 -17.11
N GLU A 30 12.97 10.29 -17.65
CA GLU A 30 12.01 9.82 -18.64
C GLU A 30 10.56 9.91 -18.14
N GLN A 31 10.28 9.47 -16.93
CA GLN A 31 8.96 9.52 -16.30
C GLN A 31 8.49 10.95 -16.06
N THR A 32 9.40 11.86 -15.72
CA THR A 32 9.08 13.29 -15.56
C THR A 32 8.68 13.92 -16.88
N ILE A 33 9.46 13.68 -17.94
CA ILE A 33 9.17 14.19 -19.29
C ILE A 33 7.83 13.64 -19.75
N PHE A 34 7.61 12.33 -19.63
CA PHE A 34 6.33 11.70 -19.97
C PHE A 34 5.15 12.34 -19.23
N ALA A 35 5.28 12.59 -17.93
CA ALA A 35 4.20 13.16 -17.13
C ALA A 35 3.86 14.61 -17.55
N VAL A 36 4.87 15.42 -17.91
CA VAL A 36 4.66 16.80 -18.38
C VAL A 36 4.04 16.80 -19.78
N GLU A 37 4.50 15.93 -20.69
CA GLU A 37 3.96 15.84 -22.07
C GLU A 37 2.52 15.38 -22.12
N HIS A 38 2.18 14.37 -21.34
CA HIS A 38 0.82 13.81 -21.27
C HIS A 38 -0.12 14.66 -20.41
N LYS A 39 0.41 15.58 -19.59
CA LYS A 39 -0.34 16.40 -18.64
C LYS A 39 -1.13 15.61 -17.60
N ARG A 40 -1.80 14.53 -17.98
CA ARG A 40 -2.55 13.61 -17.12
C ARG A 40 -2.04 12.21 -17.34
N SER A 41 -1.41 11.63 -16.31
CA SER A 41 -0.72 10.33 -16.43
C SER A 41 -0.75 9.53 -15.14
N LEU A 42 -0.39 8.26 -15.26
CA LEU A 42 -0.28 7.30 -14.19
C LEU A 42 1.19 6.86 -14.06
N ASN A 43 1.71 6.79 -12.85
CA ASN A 43 2.99 6.17 -12.57
C ASN A 43 2.77 4.93 -11.69
N ALA A 44 2.87 3.76 -12.31
CA ALA A 44 2.70 2.45 -11.70
C ALA A 44 4.03 1.79 -11.31
N SER A 45 5.10 2.58 -11.17
CA SER A 45 6.43 2.07 -10.78
C SER A 45 6.42 1.49 -9.39
N GLU A 46 7.24 0.47 -9.18
CA GLU A 46 7.31 -0.23 -7.90
C GLU A 46 7.66 0.70 -6.74
N THR A 47 7.34 0.27 -5.53
CA THR A 47 7.77 0.97 -4.31
C THR A 47 9.30 0.94 -4.21
N GLY A 48 9.90 2.06 -3.82
CA GLY A 48 11.36 2.17 -3.74
C GLY A 48 12.06 2.72 -4.99
N THR A 49 11.33 2.95 -6.09
CA THR A 49 11.90 3.51 -7.35
C THR A 49 12.08 5.02 -7.33
N GLY A 50 11.72 5.71 -6.23
CA GLY A 50 11.92 7.16 -6.10
C GLY A 50 10.84 8.02 -6.77
N LYS A 51 9.59 7.57 -6.81
CA LYS A 51 8.43 8.30 -7.38
C LYS A 51 8.28 9.73 -6.86
N PHE A 52 8.63 9.98 -5.60
CA PHE A 52 8.59 11.33 -5.03
C PHE A 52 9.51 12.31 -5.78
N LEU A 53 10.72 11.87 -6.17
CA LEU A 53 11.62 12.72 -6.98
C LEU A 53 11.04 13.02 -8.36
N VAL A 54 10.29 12.09 -8.96
CA VAL A 54 9.56 12.35 -10.22
C VAL A 54 8.52 13.45 -10.02
N ALA A 55 7.78 13.43 -8.91
CA ALA A 55 6.79 14.46 -8.60
C ALA A 55 7.42 15.85 -8.37
N LEU A 56 8.56 15.90 -7.66
CA LEU A 56 9.35 17.13 -7.48
C LEU A 56 9.92 17.66 -8.81
N ALA A 57 10.49 16.75 -9.61
CA ALA A 57 11.07 17.09 -10.90
C ALA A 57 10.00 17.58 -11.88
N MET A 58 8.80 17.00 -11.85
CA MET A 58 7.66 17.47 -12.65
C MET A 58 7.30 18.92 -12.30
N ARG A 59 7.23 19.24 -11.00
CA ARG A 59 7.01 20.63 -10.57
C ARG A 59 8.12 21.55 -11.07
N LEU A 60 9.39 21.16 -10.83
CA LEU A 60 10.55 21.96 -11.23
C LEU A 60 10.56 22.24 -12.73
N LEU A 61 10.26 21.24 -13.56
CA LEU A 61 10.19 21.39 -15.01
C LEU A 61 9.04 22.32 -15.44
N ILE A 62 7.85 22.17 -14.85
CA ILE A 62 6.71 23.04 -15.12
C ILE A 62 7.02 24.49 -14.75
N GLU A 63 7.64 24.73 -13.58
CA GLU A 63 8.06 26.07 -13.13
C GLU A 63 9.13 26.68 -14.05
N HIS A 64 10.06 25.86 -14.53
CA HIS A 64 11.07 26.30 -15.50
C HIS A 64 10.42 26.73 -16.83
N GLU A 65 9.51 25.93 -17.36
CA GLU A 65 8.81 26.25 -18.63
C GLU A 65 7.82 27.42 -18.50
N ALA A 66 7.15 27.54 -17.35
CA ALA A 66 6.22 28.63 -17.07
C ALA A 66 6.93 29.96 -16.74
N GLY A 67 8.20 29.92 -16.29
CA GLY A 67 8.95 31.08 -15.84
C GLY A 67 8.49 31.64 -14.49
N HIS A 68 7.63 30.94 -13.76
CA HIS A 68 7.12 31.33 -12.45
C HIS A 68 6.80 30.12 -11.58
N ILE A 69 6.73 30.34 -10.27
CA ILE A 69 6.34 29.32 -9.29
C ILE A 69 4.85 29.00 -9.43
N VAL A 70 4.51 27.71 -9.28
CA VAL A 70 3.15 27.22 -9.47
C VAL A 70 2.51 26.69 -8.18
N LYS A 71 1.20 26.84 -8.07
CA LYS A 71 0.40 26.18 -7.00
C LYS A 71 0.46 24.68 -7.17
N TYR A 72 0.84 23.98 -6.14
CA TYR A 72 1.07 22.54 -6.16
C TYR A 72 0.31 21.82 -5.04
N LEU A 73 -0.58 20.93 -5.41
CA LEU A 73 -1.27 20.02 -4.51
C LEU A 73 -0.57 18.66 -4.50
N TYR A 74 -0.15 18.21 -3.33
CA TYR A 74 0.40 16.87 -3.11
C TYR A 74 -0.49 16.09 -2.13
N THR A 75 -1.01 14.94 -2.55
CA THR A 75 -1.80 14.09 -1.67
C THR A 75 -0.99 12.88 -1.22
N CYS A 76 -1.13 12.49 0.04
CA CYS A 76 -0.44 11.34 0.60
C CYS A 76 -1.25 10.69 1.72
N PRO A 77 -0.88 9.49 2.19
CA PRO A 77 -1.45 8.89 3.39
C PRO A 77 -1.28 9.78 4.62
N LYS A 78 -2.24 9.75 5.56
CA LYS A 78 -2.20 10.54 6.80
C LYS A 78 -0.89 10.34 7.59
N SER A 79 -0.40 9.12 7.64
CA SER A 79 0.83 8.75 8.34
C SER A 79 2.12 9.31 7.69
N ALA A 80 2.05 9.79 6.45
CA ALA A 80 3.18 10.33 5.71
C ALA A 80 3.21 11.88 5.66
N LEU A 81 2.16 12.55 6.17
CA LEU A 81 2.04 14.02 6.10
C LEU A 81 3.29 14.75 6.62
N GLY A 82 3.75 14.42 7.83
CA GLY A 82 4.91 15.08 8.44
C GLY A 82 6.22 14.82 7.68
N GLN A 83 6.36 13.63 7.10
CA GLN A 83 7.53 13.31 6.30
C GLN A 83 7.56 14.12 5.00
N PHE A 84 6.46 14.18 4.26
CA PHE A 84 6.43 14.97 3.03
C PHE A 84 6.48 16.46 3.29
N GLU A 85 5.92 16.94 4.39
CA GLU A 85 6.13 18.31 4.86
C GLU A 85 7.63 18.62 4.97
N GLN A 86 8.39 17.77 5.68
CA GLN A 86 9.82 17.94 5.86
C GLN A 86 10.58 17.83 4.54
N GLU A 87 10.27 16.81 3.71
CA GLU A 87 10.89 16.65 2.39
C GLU A 87 10.72 17.89 1.51
N PHE A 88 9.54 18.52 1.49
CA PHE A 88 9.33 19.75 0.74
C PHE A 88 10.10 20.94 1.33
N VAL A 89 10.15 21.06 2.66
CA VAL A 89 10.92 22.09 3.34
C VAL A 89 12.41 21.93 3.05
N ASP A 90 12.94 20.71 3.09
CA ASP A 90 14.34 20.41 2.78
C ASP A 90 14.72 20.76 1.33
N HIS A 91 13.74 20.77 0.44
CA HIS A 91 13.90 21.23 -0.95
C HIS A 91 13.64 22.74 -1.14
N GLY A 92 13.48 23.48 -0.05
CA GLY A 92 13.32 24.93 -0.06
C GLY A 92 11.89 25.41 -0.41
N TYR A 93 10.90 24.52 -0.36
CA TYR A 93 9.51 24.89 -0.62
C TYR A 93 8.79 25.33 0.65
N ARG A 94 8.00 26.37 0.55
CA ARG A 94 7.01 26.72 1.58
C ARG A 94 5.87 25.70 1.55
N THR A 95 5.65 25.03 2.66
CA THR A 95 4.67 23.93 2.75
C THR A 95 3.52 24.28 3.69
N PHE A 96 2.31 23.96 3.30
CA PHE A 96 1.13 24.04 4.15
C PHE A 96 0.43 22.67 4.18
N VAL A 97 0.25 22.13 5.38
CA VAL A 97 -0.37 20.81 5.57
C VAL A 97 -1.78 20.97 6.08
N LEU A 98 -2.76 20.46 5.33
CA LEU A 98 -4.14 20.35 5.79
C LEU A 98 -4.27 19.25 6.85
N ARG A 99 -4.49 19.63 8.11
CA ARG A 99 -4.59 18.72 9.26
C ARG A 99 -6.01 18.67 9.83
N HIS A 100 -6.74 19.78 9.75
CA HIS A 100 -8.06 19.96 10.36
C HIS A 100 -9.10 20.43 9.34
N GLY A 101 -10.34 20.07 9.55
CA GLY A 101 -11.44 20.41 8.63
C GLY A 101 -11.78 21.91 8.56
N ASN A 102 -11.25 22.71 9.48
CA ASN A 102 -11.41 24.18 9.52
C ASN A 102 -10.16 24.96 9.08
N ASP A 103 -9.14 24.28 8.56
CA ASP A 103 -7.95 24.94 8.03
C ASP A 103 -8.35 25.84 6.84
N VAL A 104 -7.68 26.98 6.72
CA VAL A 104 -7.87 27.91 5.60
C VAL A 104 -6.67 27.80 4.67
N ILE A 105 -6.94 27.48 3.41
CA ILE A 105 -5.88 27.32 2.40
C ILE A 105 -5.28 28.71 2.10
N PRO A 106 -3.93 28.85 2.22
CA PRO A 106 -3.26 30.11 1.91
C PRO A 106 -3.46 30.51 0.43
N ALA A 107 -3.71 31.78 0.21
CA ALA A 107 -3.81 32.33 -1.15
C ALA A 107 -2.44 32.39 -1.89
N ASP A 108 -1.34 32.27 -1.12
CA ASP A 108 0.03 32.37 -1.63
C ASP A 108 0.33 31.27 -2.67
N VAL A 109 0.75 31.69 -3.86
CA VAL A 109 1.07 30.81 -4.98
C VAL A 109 2.33 29.97 -4.76
N ASN A 110 3.21 30.39 -3.85
CA ASN A 110 4.49 29.73 -3.58
C ASN A 110 4.37 28.53 -2.64
N THR A 111 3.15 28.18 -2.22
CA THR A 111 2.92 27.13 -1.22
C THR A 111 2.69 25.78 -1.88
N VAL A 112 3.39 24.75 -1.40
CA VAL A 112 3.01 23.34 -1.59
C VAL A 112 1.93 23.00 -0.60
N LEU A 113 0.77 22.60 -1.09
CA LEU A 113 -0.32 22.14 -0.26
C LEU A 113 -0.25 20.61 -0.12
N VAL A 114 -0.06 20.12 1.09
CA VAL A 114 -0.03 18.68 1.40
C VAL A 114 -1.32 18.27 2.11
N ALA A 115 -1.98 17.24 1.62
CA ALA A 115 -3.25 16.78 2.17
C ALA A 115 -3.39 15.26 2.15
N ASN A 116 -4.14 14.70 3.09
CA ASN A 116 -4.59 13.32 3.02
C ASN A 116 -6.01 13.23 2.44
N SER A 117 -6.46 12.01 2.11
CA SER A 117 -7.76 11.79 1.47
C SER A 117 -8.98 12.29 2.27
N ALA A 118 -8.91 12.36 3.61
CA ALA A 118 -9.99 12.89 4.44
C ALA A 118 -10.04 14.43 4.32
N MET A 119 -8.89 15.08 4.33
CA MET A 119 -8.79 16.53 4.16
C MET A 119 -9.18 16.97 2.74
N ILE A 120 -8.88 16.16 1.73
CA ILE A 120 -9.37 16.37 0.36
C ILE A 120 -10.92 16.43 0.32
N VAL A 121 -11.60 15.56 1.05
CA VAL A 121 -13.07 15.57 1.13
C VAL A 121 -13.56 16.82 1.88
N ALA A 122 -12.95 17.12 3.03
CA ALA A 122 -13.36 18.24 3.89
C ALA A 122 -13.18 19.61 3.20
N HIS A 123 -12.11 19.77 2.42
CA HIS A 123 -11.74 21.03 1.77
C HIS A 123 -12.02 21.08 0.26
N ARG A 124 -12.92 20.21 -0.24
CA ARG A 124 -13.17 20.07 -1.69
C ARG A 124 -13.40 21.38 -2.40
N GLU A 125 -14.29 22.22 -1.90
CA GLU A 125 -14.65 23.50 -2.54
C GLU A 125 -13.51 24.53 -2.45
N GLN A 126 -12.79 24.58 -1.32
CA GLN A 126 -11.62 25.46 -1.19
C GLN A 126 -10.50 25.03 -2.17
N LEU A 127 -10.26 23.71 -2.33
CA LEU A 127 -9.27 23.17 -3.24
C LEU A 127 -9.61 23.45 -4.70
N ARG A 128 -10.88 23.36 -5.08
CA ARG A 128 -11.35 23.74 -6.41
C ARG A 128 -11.12 25.23 -6.67
N SER A 129 -11.53 26.09 -5.72
CA SER A 129 -11.32 27.55 -5.84
C SER A 129 -9.84 27.92 -5.81
N TRP A 130 -9.01 27.17 -5.06
CA TRP A 130 -7.56 27.40 -5.03
C TRP A 130 -6.89 27.07 -6.36
N CYS A 131 -7.44 26.16 -7.13
CA CYS A 131 -7.09 25.80 -8.50
C CYS A 131 -5.57 25.58 -8.69
N PRO A 132 -4.99 24.46 -8.24
CA PRO A 132 -3.57 24.17 -8.43
C PRO A 132 -3.26 23.98 -9.93
N LEU A 133 -2.05 24.37 -10.36
CA LEU A 133 -1.59 24.04 -11.70
C LEU A 133 -1.16 22.58 -11.83
N LEU A 134 -0.63 22.02 -10.75
CA LEU A 134 -0.19 20.64 -10.64
C LEU A 134 -0.82 19.95 -9.42
N ALA A 135 -1.40 18.78 -9.64
CA ALA A 135 -1.83 17.88 -8.57
C ALA A 135 -1.12 16.51 -8.68
N VAL A 136 -0.47 16.11 -7.62
CA VAL A 136 0.11 14.77 -7.48
C VAL A 136 -0.69 13.96 -6.48
N LEU A 137 -1.18 12.81 -6.93
CA LEU A 137 -1.96 11.87 -6.14
C LEU A 137 -1.03 10.69 -5.75
N ASP A 138 -0.28 10.86 -4.67
CA ASP A 138 0.58 9.79 -4.17
C ASP A 138 -0.26 8.74 -3.42
N GLU A 139 0.14 7.49 -3.54
CA GLU A 139 -0.65 6.31 -3.17
C GLU A 139 -2.09 6.38 -3.73
N ALA A 140 -2.18 6.64 -5.02
CA ALA A 140 -3.45 6.82 -5.74
C ALA A 140 -4.42 5.64 -5.60
N ALA A 141 -3.94 4.46 -5.18
CA ALA A 141 -4.79 3.32 -4.79
C ALA A 141 -5.86 3.70 -3.73
N ALA A 142 -5.68 4.80 -2.99
CA ALA A 142 -6.71 5.36 -2.11
C ALA A 142 -7.99 5.76 -2.87
N PHE A 143 -7.91 6.08 -4.16
CA PHE A 143 -9.00 6.56 -5.01
C PHE A 143 -9.54 5.49 -5.97
N LYS A 144 -9.28 4.21 -5.71
CA LYS A 144 -9.66 3.07 -6.55
C LYS A 144 -11.15 2.71 -6.53
N THR A 145 -11.89 3.13 -5.51
CA THR A 145 -13.32 2.80 -5.32
C THR A 145 -14.18 3.95 -5.83
N ALA A 146 -14.80 3.79 -6.98
CA ALA A 146 -15.56 4.85 -7.67
C ALA A 146 -16.66 5.50 -6.82
N THR A 147 -17.28 4.75 -5.91
CA THR A 147 -18.38 5.24 -5.04
C THR A 147 -17.90 5.90 -3.75
N ALA A 148 -16.60 5.83 -3.41
CA ALA A 148 -16.08 6.41 -2.19
C ALA A 148 -16.06 7.95 -2.27
N ALA A 149 -16.42 8.64 -1.18
CA ALA A 149 -16.45 10.10 -1.10
C ALA A 149 -15.11 10.74 -1.52
N ARG A 150 -13.98 10.16 -1.10
CA ARG A 150 -12.64 10.61 -1.49
C ARG A 150 -12.38 10.52 -3.00
N THR A 151 -12.86 9.47 -3.66
CA THR A 151 -12.73 9.29 -5.11
C THR A 151 -13.57 10.32 -5.87
N LYS A 152 -14.81 10.51 -5.41
CA LYS A 152 -15.72 11.53 -5.97
C LYS A 152 -15.18 12.95 -5.75
N ALA A 153 -14.58 13.23 -4.59
CA ALA A 153 -13.99 14.55 -4.32
C ALA A 153 -12.85 14.86 -5.30
N VAL A 154 -11.98 13.88 -5.60
CA VAL A 154 -10.84 14.07 -6.51
C VAL A 154 -11.25 14.01 -7.97
N TYR A 155 -11.96 12.95 -8.40
CA TYR A 155 -12.23 12.64 -9.82
C TYR A 155 -13.63 13.05 -10.29
N GLY A 156 -14.44 13.66 -9.43
CA GLY A 156 -15.83 13.97 -9.72
C GLY A 156 -16.76 12.76 -9.63
N ASP A 157 -18.06 13.03 -9.67
CA ASP A 157 -19.09 12.01 -9.72
C ASP A 157 -19.71 11.93 -11.11
N ALA A 158 -19.57 10.78 -11.71
CA ALA A 158 -20.15 10.53 -13.04
C ALA A 158 -21.67 10.52 -13.08
N LEU A 159 -22.30 10.24 -11.93
CA LEU A 159 -23.75 10.11 -11.84
C LEU A 159 -24.42 11.46 -11.57
N ASP A 160 -23.78 12.29 -10.73
CA ASP A 160 -24.36 13.56 -10.27
C ASP A 160 -23.86 14.76 -11.08
N GLY A 161 -22.92 14.56 -12.02
CA GLY A 161 -22.30 15.64 -12.80
C GLY A 161 -21.43 16.60 -11.95
N ALA A 162 -21.23 16.28 -10.68
CA ALA A 162 -20.42 17.10 -9.78
C ALA A 162 -18.93 16.93 -10.11
N GLY A 163 -18.29 18.03 -10.51
CA GLY A 163 -16.86 18.05 -10.88
C GLY A 163 -15.94 17.69 -9.73
N GLY A 164 -14.81 17.04 -10.05
CA GLY A 164 -13.73 16.74 -9.12
C GLY A 164 -12.76 17.92 -8.93
N ILE A 165 -11.90 17.83 -7.94
CA ILE A 165 -10.84 18.83 -7.69
C ILE A 165 -9.91 18.93 -8.90
N ILE A 166 -9.62 17.80 -9.56
CA ILE A 166 -8.66 17.76 -10.67
C ILE A 166 -9.25 18.14 -12.03
N ASP A 167 -10.55 18.40 -12.15
CA ASP A 167 -11.17 18.65 -13.47
C ASP A 167 -10.54 19.85 -14.19
N GLU A 168 -10.25 20.91 -13.43
CA GLU A 168 -9.65 22.14 -13.94
C GLU A 168 -8.11 22.19 -13.75
N VAL A 169 -7.52 21.14 -13.16
CA VAL A 169 -6.06 21.06 -12.94
C VAL A 169 -5.37 20.64 -14.24
N PRO A 170 -4.48 21.47 -14.81
CA PRO A 170 -3.82 21.16 -16.08
C PRO A 170 -2.91 19.93 -16.02
N PHE A 171 -2.13 19.78 -14.93
CA PHE A 171 -1.18 18.68 -14.77
C PHE A 171 -1.57 17.78 -13.59
N VAL A 172 -1.82 16.51 -13.87
CA VAL A 172 -2.18 15.53 -12.84
C VAL A 172 -1.34 14.27 -12.98
N LEU A 173 -0.62 13.92 -11.93
CA LEU A 173 0.13 12.68 -11.85
C LEU A 173 -0.42 11.81 -10.71
N ALA A 174 -0.97 10.64 -11.04
CA ALA A 174 -1.38 9.66 -10.03
C ALA A 174 -0.31 8.57 -9.92
N MET A 175 0.22 8.37 -8.71
CA MET A 175 1.32 7.46 -8.44
C MET A 175 0.92 6.38 -7.44
N SER A 176 1.22 5.15 -7.73
CA SER A 176 1.18 4.04 -6.75
C SER A 176 1.92 2.83 -7.27
N GLY A 177 2.63 2.13 -6.42
CA GLY A 177 3.20 0.81 -6.76
C GLY A 177 2.13 -0.25 -7.04
N THR A 178 0.88 0.00 -6.66
CA THR A 178 -0.26 -0.91 -6.79
C THR A 178 -1.55 -0.14 -7.05
N LEU A 179 -1.72 0.41 -8.26
CA LEU A 179 -2.92 1.18 -8.63
C LEU A 179 -4.23 0.39 -8.52
N ALA A 180 -4.17 -0.93 -8.77
CA ALA A 180 -5.31 -1.85 -8.67
C ALA A 180 -4.95 -3.05 -7.79
N PRO A 181 -4.91 -2.89 -6.46
CA PRO A 181 -4.36 -3.91 -5.57
C PRO A 181 -5.17 -5.20 -5.45
N ALA A 182 -6.41 -5.25 -5.93
CA ALA A 182 -7.27 -6.44 -5.84
C ALA A 182 -7.72 -7.00 -7.19
N HIS A 183 -8.12 -6.14 -8.12
CA HIS A 183 -8.62 -6.56 -9.43
C HIS A 183 -8.65 -5.40 -10.43
N ASN A 184 -8.71 -5.71 -11.73
CA ASN A 184 -8.69 -4.72 -12.82
C ASN A 184 -9.78 -3.63 -12.71
N GLY A 185 -10.93 -3.93 -12.12
CA GLY A 185 -12.03 -2.97 -11.93
C GLY A 185 -11.65 -1.74 -11.11
N GLU A 186 -10.63 -1.86 -10.27
CA GLU A 186 -10.12 -0.76 -9.46
C GLU A 186 -9.38 0.33 -10.27
N LEU A 187 -8.98 0.03 -11.52
CA LEU A 187 -8.40 1.02 -12.44
C LEU A 187 -9.43 1.97 -13.04
N TYR A 188 -10.70 1.58 -13.09
CA TYR A 188 -11.74 2.36 -13.78
C TYR A 188 -11.80 3.85 -13.36
N PRO A 189 -11.81 4.22 -12.07
CA PRO A 189 -11.85 5.64 -11.68
C PRO A 189 -10.65 6.43 -12.19
N HIS A 190 -9.45 5.84 -12.11
CA HIS A 190 -8.21 6.46 -12.56
C HIS A 190 -8.21 6.68 -14.07
N LEU A 191 -8.55 5.63 -14.83
CA LEU A 191 -8.59 5.69 -16.29
C LEU A 191 -9.65 6.69 -16.78
N ARG A 192 -10.81 6.72 -16.14
CA ARG A 192 -11.87 7.66 -16.50
C ARG A 192 -11.44 9.11 -16.34
N ALA A 193 -10.71 9.43 -15.27
CA ALA A 193 -10.29 10.79 -14.96
C ALA A 193 -9.02 11.22 -15.70
N LEU A 194 -8.07 10.29 -15.90
CA LEU A 194 -6.73 10.62 -16.37
C LEU A 194 -6.43 10.12 -17.78
N ALA A 195 -7.08 9.04 -18.21
CA ALA A 195 -6.85 8.39 -19.50
C ALA A 195 -8.16 7.90 -20.14
N PRO A 196 -9.17 8.77 -20.39
CA PRO A 196 -10.48 8.34 -20.86
C PRO A 196 -10.40 7.62 -22.22
N ALA A 197 -9.41 7.91 -23.04
CA ALA A 197 -9.21 7.24 -24.33
C ALA A 197 -8.89 5.74 -24.15
N ALA A 198 -8.27 5.30 -23.04
CA ALA A 198 -8.07 3.89 -22.73
C ALA A 198 -9.39 3.12 -22.50
N LEU A 199 -10.48 3.83 -22.19
CA LEU A 199 -11.83 3.29 -21.99
C LEU A 199 -12.69 3.31 -23.25
N THR A 200 -12.18 3.75 -24.39
CA THR A 200 -12.97 3.88 -25.61
C THR A 200 -13.27 2.51 -26.22
N ASP A 201 -14.54 2.24 -26.51
CA ASP A 201 -15.00 1.02 -27.20
C ASP A 201 -14.72 1.11 -28.71
N GLU A 202 -14.99 0.03 -29.45
CA GLU A 202 -14.82 -0.04 -30.91
C GLU A 202 -15.69 0.97 -31.67
N ARG A 203 -16.68 1.54 -31.03
CA ARG A 203 -17.58 2.57 -31.57
C ARG A 203 -17.18 3.99 -31.15
N GLY A 204 -16.01 4.17 -30.55
CA GLY A 204 -15.52 5.47 -30.09
C GLY A 204 -16.20 6.01 -28.82
N ARG A 205 -16.96 5.19 -28.09
CA ARG A 205 -17.68 5.62 -26.87
C ARG A 205 -16.92 5.18 -25.63
N ILE A 206 -16.87 6.05 -24.61
CA ILE A 206 -16.27 5.72 -23.32
C ILE A 206 -17.13 4.64 -22.61
N MET A 207 -16.51 3.51 -22.28
CA MET A 207 -17.16 2.43 -21.54
C MET A 207 -17.64 2.91 -20.17
N ARG A 208 -18.90 2.63 -19.85
CA ARG A 208 -19.41 2.80 -18.49
C ARG A 208 -18.77 1.76 -17.57
N ARG A 209 -18.72 2.06 -16.27
CA ARG A 209 -18.09 1.21 -15.26
C ARG A 209 -18.54 -0.26 -15.34
N HIS A 210 -19.83 -0.53 -15.36
CA HIS A 210 -20.35 -1.89 -15.41
C HIS A 210 -19.94 -2.65 -16.70
N VAL A 211 -19.76 -1.95 -17.83
CA VAL A 211 -19.26 -2.54 -19.07
C VAL A 211 -17.77 -2.88 -18.93
N PHE A 212 -16.98 -1.94 -18.41
CA PHE A 212 -15.57 -2.17 -18.13
C PHE A 212 -15.35 -3.36 -17.18
N GLU A 213 -16.09 -3.40 -16.07
CA GLU A 213 -16.01 -4.51 -15.11
C GLU A 213 -16.41 -5.84 -15.75
N LYS A 214 -17.46 -5.87 -16.61
CA LYS A 214 -17.83 -7.07 -17.36
C LYS A 214 -16.77 -7.53 -18.35
N VAL A 215 -15.99 -6.64 -18.92
CA VAL A 215 -14.91 -6.97 -19.86
C VAL A 215 -13.65 -7.43 -19.13
N PHE A 216 -13.29 -6.78 -18.01
CA PHE A 216 -11.99 -6.96 -17.37
C PHE A 216 -12.02 -7.66 -16.01
N CYS A 217 -13.20 -8.08 -15.55
CA CYS A 217 -13.37 -8.77 -14.27
C CYS A 217 -14.28 -9.99 -14.39
N VAL A 218 -14.10 -10.93 -13.49
CA VAL A 218 -14.98 -12.09 -13.29
C VAL A 218 -15.79 -11.85 -12.03
N PHE A 219 -17.11 -12.01 -12.15
CA PHE A 219 -18.03 -11.90 -11.04
C PHE A 219 -18.29 -13.26 -10.42
N GLY A 220 -18.49 -13.26 -9.10
CA GLY A 220 -19.02 -14.38 -8.33
C GLY A 220 -20.15 -13.90 -7.45
N ALA A 221 -20.99 -14.82 -7.04
CA ALA A 221 -22.06 -14.54 -6.11
C ALA A 221 -21.55 -14.62 -4.67
N ARG A 222 -21.92 -13.66 -3.83
CA ARG A 222 -21.68 -13.67 -2.39
C ARG A 222 -22.99 -13.44 -1.65
N ARG A 223 -23.33 -14.35 -0.75
CA ARG A 223 -24.46 -14.13 0.16
C ARG A 223 -24.09 -13.16 1.26
N VAL A 224 -24.97 -12.22 1.52
CA VAL A 224 -24.87 -11.26 2.64
C VAL A 224 -25.97 -11.60 3.63
N ALA A 225 -25.78 -11.29 4.91
CA ALA A 225 -26.75 -11.52 5.97
C ALA A 225 -28.18 -11.14 5.52
N GLY A 226 -29.17 -12.01 5.73
CA GLY A 226 -30.55 -11.81 5.28
C GLY A 226 -30.89 -12.43 3.91
N SER A 227 -30.14 -13.44 3.44
CA SER A 227 -30.45 -14.24 2.23
C SER A 227 -30.31 -13.52 0.88
N ARG A 228 -29.76 -12.29 0.84
CA ARG A 228 -29.57 -11.55 -0.41
C ARG A 228 -28.22 -11.92 -1.03
N GLU A 229 -28.27 -12.36 -2.28
CA GLU A 229 -27.08 -12.63 -3.07
C GLU A 229 -26.60 -11.33 -3.75
N VAL A 230 -25.32 -11.00 -3.56
CA VAL A 230 -24.69 -9.81 -4.15
C VAL A 230 -23.58 -10.26 -5.09
N GLN A 231 -23.55 -9.68 -6.27
CA GLN A 231 -22.46 -9.89 -7.23
C GLN A 231 -21.22 -9.15 -6.75
N VAL A 232 -20.10 -9.87 -6.63
CA VAL A 232 -18.78 -9.30 -6.26
C VAL A 232 -17.74 -9.69 -7.30
N ILE A 233 -16.76 -8.83 -7.52
CA ILE A 233 -15.62 -9.17 -8.39
C ILE A 233 -14.70 -10.11 -7.62
N VAL A 234 -14.45 -11.30 -8.19
CA VAL A 234 -13.63 -12.35 -7.57
C VAL A 234 -12.22 -12.43 -8.16
N ARG A 235 -12.03 -12.01 -9.41
CA ARG A 235 -10.71 -11.98 -10.08
C ARG A 235 -10.71 -11.07 -11.30
N SER A 236 -9.49 -10.73 -11.76
CA SER A 236 -9.24 -10.08 -13.05
C SER A 236 -9.41 -11.04 -14.23
N ARG A 237 -9.66 -10.51 -15.42
CA ARG A 237 -9.55 -11.21 -16.71
C ARG A 237 -9.15 -10.22 -17.80
N ASN A 238 -8.71 -10.73 -18.96
CA ASN A 238 -8.30 -9.93 -20.11
C ASN A 238 -7.22 -8.86 -19.74
N SER A 239 -6.34 -9.20 -18.79
CA SER A 239 -5.33 -8.26 -18.28
C SER A 239 -4.38 -7.78 -19.37
N ASP A 240 -4.01 -8.64 -20.33
CA ASP A 240 -3.16 -8.26 -21.47
C ASP A 240 -3.80 -7.23 -22.39
N LEU A 241 -5.11 -7.39 -22.65
CA LEU A 241 -5.87 -6.41 -23.43
C LEU A 241 -5.93 -5.06 -22.70
N LEU A 242 -6.18 -5.09 -21.38
CA LEU A 242 -6.20 -3.88 -20.57
C LEU A 242 -4.83 -3.20 -20.55
N ARG A 243 -3.75 -3.97 -20.37
CA ARG A 243 -2.37 -3.46 -20.40
C ARG A 243 -2.07 -2.71 -21.70
N LYS A 244 -2.36 -3.29 -22.86
CA LYS A 244 -2.16 -2.63 -24.17
C LYS A 244 -2.95 -1.32 -24.28
N ARG A 245 -4.13 -1.24 -23.69
CA ARG A 245 -4.96 -0.02 -23.71
C ARG A 245 -4.41 1.09 -22.81
N ILE A 246 -3.82 0.75 -21.69
CA ILE A 246 -3.33 1.72 -20.71
C ILE A 246 -1.86 2.12 -20.93
N GLU A 247 -1.08 1.32 -21.65
CA GLU A 247 0.34 1.53 -21.93
C GLU A 247 0.69 2.96 -22.36
N PRO A 248 -0.07 3.64 -23.25
CA PRO A 248 0.21 5.02 -23.65
C PRO A 248 0.05 6.07 -22.55
N TYR A 249 -0.54 5.71 -21.40
CA TYR A 249 -0.89 6.65 -20.32
C TYR A 249 -0.21 6.33 -18.98
N VAL A 250 0.60 5.26 -18.96
CA VAL A 250 1.19 4.72 -17.74
C VAL A 250 2.69 4.57 -17.91
N THR A 251 3.45 5.15 -16.99
CA THR A 251 4.86 4.79 -16.85
C THR A 251 5.02 3.74 -15.77
N ARG A 252 5.95 2.82 -15.97
CA ARG A 252 6.27 1.78 -15.01
C ARG A 252 7.72 1.33 -15.11
N VAL A 253 8.37 1.24 -13.97
CA VAL A 253 9.67 0.56 -13.83
C VAL A 253 9.63 -0.34 -12.59
N THR A 254 10.37 -1.42 -12.65
CA THR A 254 10.56 -2.33 -11.52
C THR A 254 11.84 -1.98 -10.79
N LEU A 255 11.93 -2.41 -9.54
CA LEU A 255 13.14 -2.20 -8.74
C LEU A 255 14.34 -2.99 -9.34
N ARG A 256 14.08 -4.14 -9.96
CA ARG A 256 15.11 -4.95 -10.64
C ARG A 256 15.69 -4.26 -11.87
N GLU A 257 14.88 -3.58 -12.66
CA GLU A 257 15.35 -2.84 -13.84
C GLU A 257 16.30 -1.71 -13.46
N ILE A 258 16.02 -0.99 -12.38
CA ILE A 258 16.79 0.19 -11.97
C ILE A 258 17.94 -0.12 -11.02
N ALA A 259 17.90 -1.24 -10.33
CA ALA A 259 18.91 -1.69 -9.38
C ALA A 259 19.19 -3.20 -9.55
N PRO A 260 19.78 -3.63 -10.68
CA PRO A 260 20.03 -5.04 -10.97
C PRO A 260 20.98 -5.71 -9.96
N THR A 261 21.79 -4.91 -9.25
CA THR A 261 22.68 -5.37 -8.18
C THR A 261 22.00 -5.50 -6.82
N LEU A 262 20.71 -5.18 -6.72
CA LEU A 262 19.98 -5.34 -5.47
C LEU A 262 20.01 -6.81 -5.03
N PRO A 263 20.37 -7.09 -3.76
CA PRO A 263 20.35 -8.45 -3.27
C PRO A 263 18.98 -9.12 -3.42
N PRO A 264 18.93 -10.43 -3.71
CA PRO A 264 17.67 -11.12 -3.94
C PRO A 264 16.81 -11.17 -2.67
N GLU A 265 15.50 -11.11 -2.86
CA GLU A 265 14.53 -11.49 -1.83
C GLU A 265 14.16 -12.97 -1.97
N ARG A 266 14.00 -13.65 -0.84
CA ARG A 266 13.57 -15.04 -0.78
C ARG A 266 12.35 -15.13 0.12
N HIS A 267 11.28 -15.70 -0.41
CA HIS A 267 10.06 -15.98 0.34
C HIS A 267 10.02 -17.45 0.75
N GLU A 268 9.69 -17.69 2.02
CA GLU A 268 9.49 -19.05 2.55
C GLU A 268 8.14 -19.14 3.27
N LEU A 269 7.37 -20.17 2.96
CA LEU A 269 6.18 -20.53 3.71
C LEU A 269 6.61 -21.44 4.86
N VAL A 270 6.36 -21.01 6.09
CA VAL A 270 6.73 -21.78 7.29
C VAL A 270 5.48 -22.41 7.87
N PRO A 271 5.30 -23.73 7.71
CA PRO A 271 4.16 -24.42 8.27
C PRO A 271 4.29 -24.52 9.80
N ILE A 272 3.34 -23.96 10.51
CA ILE A 272 3.20 -24.12 11.96
C ILE A 272 2.27 -25.31 12.20
N ALA A 273 2.74 -26.27 13.01
CA ALA A 273 1.93 -27.43 13.35
C ALA A 273 0.70 -26.98 14.17
N ARG A 274 -0.42 -27.64 13.95
CA ARG A 274 -1.66 -27.26 14.60
C ARG A 274 -1.71 -27.67 16.06
N GLU A 275 -1.03 -28.75 16.39
CA GLU A 275 -0.85 -29.23 17.76
C GLU A 275 -0.14 -28.20 18.65
N ASP A 276 0.66 -27.31 18.05
CA ASP A 276 1.33 -26.19 18.72
C ASP A 276 0.35 -25.06 19.09
N VAL A 277 -0.85 -25.04 18.53
CA VAL A 277 -1.92 -24.10 18.91
C VAL A 277 -2.54 -24.58 20.22
N LYS A 278 -2.04 -24.13 21.34
CA LYS A 278 -2.63 -24.43 22.65
C LYS A 278 -4.08 -23.95 22.67
N LEU A 279 -5.00 -24.85 23.04
CA LEU A 279 -6.45 -24.56 23.15
C LEU A 279 -6.76 -23.32 24.01
N ASN A 280 -5.88 -22.99 24.97
CA ASN A 280 -5.99 -21.79 25.81
C ASN A 280 -5.75 -20.48 25.04
N GLU A 281 -5.07 -20.51 23.88
CA GLU A 281 -4.90 -19.36 23.01
C GLU A 281 -6.14 -19.13 22.14
N LEU A 282 -6.95 -20.18 21.92
CA LEU A 282 -8.31 -20.07 21.39
C LEU A 282 -9.28 -19.40 22.40
N ALA A 283 -8.86 -19.22 23.67
CA ALA A 283 -9.63 -18.43 24.65
C ALA A 283 -9.75 -16.93 24.26
N ALA A 284 -8.91 -16.42 23.35
CA ALA A 284 -9.19 -15.12 22.69
C ALA A 284 -10.50 -15.16 21.87
N ILE A 285 -11.03 -16.35 21.58
CA ILE A 285 -12.37 -16.58 21.07
C ILE A 285 -13.42 -16.35 22.18
N ALA A 286 -13.03 -16.46 23.45
CA ALA A 286 -13.94 -16.25 24.59
C ALA A 286 -14.40 -14.79 24.76
N ASP A 287 -13.70 -13.83 24.15
CA ASP A 287 -14.13 -12.42 24.07
C ASP A 287 -15.28 -12.21 23.07
N ILE A 288 -15.77 -13.26 22.41
CA ILE A 288 -16.98 -13.15 21.59
C ILE A 288 -18.19 -13.12 22.55
N GLU A 289 -18.80 -11.95 22.67
CA GLU A 289 -19.97 -11.72 23.55
C GLU A 289 -21.19 -12.57 23.15
N ASP A 290 -21.35 -12.84 21.84
CA ASP A 290 -22.45 -13.65 21.30
C ASP A 290 -22.16 -15.16 21.48
N ALA A 291 -22.96 -15.81 22.33
CA ALA A 291 -22.80 -17.22 22.68
C ALA A 291 -23.03 -18.17 21.49
N GLU A 292 -23.93 -17.85 20.55
CA GLU A 292 -24.20 -18.68 19.36
C GLU A 292 -23.00 -18.63 18.41
N ILE A 293 -22.41 -17.45 18.25
CA ILE A 293 -21.21 -17.23 17.46
C ILE A 293 -20.03 -17.98 18.06
N ARG A 294 -19.83 -17.88 19.35
CA ARG A 294 -18.78 -18.59 20.09
C ARG A 294 -18.89 -20.09 19.87
N THR A 295 -20.06 -20.65 20.08
CA THR A 295 -20.34 -22.09 19.90
C THR A 295 -20.09 -22.53 18.46
N ALA A 296 -20.50 -21.74 17.46
CA ALA A 296 -20.26 -22.05 16.05
C ALA A 296 -18.77 -22.01 15.69
N VAL A 297 -18.00 -21.05 16.24
CA VAL A 297 -16.55 -20.94 16.06
C VAL A 297 -15.81 -22.09 16.72
N GLU A 298 -16.20 -22.46 17.93
CA GLU A 298 -15.67 -23.62 18.66
C GLU A 298 -15.97 -24.94 17.94
N ALA A 299 -17.19 -25.11 17.44
CA ALA A 299 -17.59 -26.29 16.68
C ALA A 299 -16.82 -26.40 15.36
N LEU A 300 -16.64 -25.30 14.63
CA LEU A 300 -15.84 -25.31 13.41
C LEU A 300 -14.36 -25.57 13.73
N ALA A 301 -13.80 -24.93 14.73
CA ALA A 301 -12.42 -25.17 15.17
C ALA A 301 -12.21 -26.64 15.57
N ALA A 302 -13.16 -27.24 16.26
CA ALA A 302 -13.14 -28.66 16.62
C ALA A 302 -13.23 -29.55 15.36
N ALA A 303 -14.18 -29.29 14.47
CA ALA A 303 -14.38 -30.07 13.24
C ALA A 303 -13.16 -30.02 12.31
N ILE A 304 -12.53 -28.87 12.23
CA ILE A 304 -11.27 -28.72 11.49
C ILE A 304 -10.15 -29.49 12.21
N ARG A 305 -10.02 -29.38 13.54
CA ARG A 305 -9.03 -30.12 14.34
C ARG A 305 -9.16 -31.63 14.19
N ASP A 306 -10.37 -32.12 14.16
CA ASP A 306 -10.66 -33.54 14.10
C ASP A 306 -10.62 -34.09 12.67
N GLY A 307 -10.24 -33.27 11.68
CA GLY A 307 -10.14 -33.65 10.28
C GLY A 307 -11.50 -33.88 9.60
N LEU A 308 -12.60 -33.47 10.24
CA LEU A 308 -13.96 -33.64 9.74
C LEU A 308 -14.32 -32.69 8.60
N VAL A 309 -13.56 -31.59 8.47
CA VAL A 309 -13.70 -30.64 7.34
C VAL A 309 -12.49 -30.81 6.42
N PRO A 310 -12.69 -31.31 5.20
CA PRO A 310 -11.62 -31.38 4.20
C PRO A 310 -11.03 -30.01 3.89
N VAL A 311 -9.72 -29.92 3.71
CA VAL A 311 -9.00 -28.66 3.39
C VAL A 311 -9.66 -27.85 2.24
N PRO A 312 -10.18 -28.46 1.15
CA PRO A 312 -10.89 -27.73 0.11
C PRO A 312 -12.21 -27.08 0.57
N ASP A 313 -12.81 -27.60 1.61
CA ASP A 313 -14.10 -27.14 2.14
C ASP A 313 -13.98 -26.09 3.25
N ILE A 314 -12.78 -25.88 3.78
CA ILE A 314 -12.54 -24.85 4.82
C ILE A 314 -13.00 -23.47 4.34
N ASP A 315 -12.72 -23.11 3.10
CA ASP A 315 -13.14 -21.83 2.52
C ASP A 315 -14.69 -21.72 2.48
N ARG A 316 -15.38 -22.83 2.21
CA ARG A 316 -16.84 -22.87 2.17
C ARG A 316 -17.45 -22.78 3.58
N GLU A 317 -16.92 -23.54 4.54
CA GLU A 317 -17.37 -23.51 5.93
C GLU A 317 -17.03 -22.18 6.61
N MET A 318 -15.88 -21.59 6.29
CA MET A 318 -15.54 -20.23 6.73
C MET A 318 -16.48 -19.18 6.14
N THR A 319 -16.85 -19.30 4.85
CA THR A 319 -17.82 -18.42 4.22
C THR A 319 -19.17 -18.55 4.90
N ARG A 320 -19.62 -19.77 5.18
CA ARG A 320 -20.86 -20.07 5.87
C ARG A 320 -20.87 -19.48 7.30
N LEU A 321 -19.75 -19.64 8.04
CA LEU A 321 -19.60 -19.04 9.35
C LEU A 321 -19.66 -17.50 9.27
N MET A 322 -19.01 -16.90 8.29
CA MET A 322 -19.06 -15.45 8.06
C MET A 322 -20.48 -14.96 7.72
N GLU A 323 -21.26 -15.76 7.00
CA GLU A 323 -22.67 -15.48 6.71
C GLU A 323 -23.54 -15.54 7.98
N MET A 324 -23.33 -16.54 8.85
CA MET A 324 -24.05 -16.69 10.11
C MET A 324 -23.76 -15.56 11.11
N ILE A 325 -22.55 -15.02 11.10
CA ILE A 325 -22.03 -14.08 12.11
C ILE A 325 -22.21 -12.60 11.67
N GLY A 326 -22.82 -12.35 10.52
CA GLY A 326 -23.00 -10.97 10.04
C GLY A 326 -21.71 -10.28 9.60
N GLY A 327 -20.66 -11.02 9.25
CA GLY A 327 -19.44 -10.51 8.61
C GLY A 327 -18.26 -10.23 9.58
N GLY A 328 -17.15 -9.97 9.15
CA GLY A 328 -15.91 -9.37 9.66
C GLY A 328 -15.40 -9.73 11.08
N THR A 329 -16.23 -9.71 12.10
CA THR A 329 -15.76 -9.74 13.50
C THR A 329 -15.20 -11.11 13.91
N ALA A 330 -15.89 -12.22 13.63
CA ALA A 330 -15.39 -13.54 14.00
C ALA A 330 -14.18 -13.97 13.19
N LEU A 331 -14.09 -13.56 11.91
CA LEU A 331 -12.89 -13.76 11.11
C LEU A 331 -11.69 -13.04 11.73
N ALA A 332 -11.90 -11.84 12.26
CA ALA A 332 -10.87 -11.09 12.97
C ALA A 332 -10.43 -11.80 14.26
N HIS A 333 -11.36 -12.40 15.01
CA HIS A 333 -11.05 -13.19 16.22
C HIS A 333 -10.23 -14.43 15.90
N LEU A 334 -10.64 -15.21 14.88
CA LEU A 334 -9.88 -16.39 14.44
C LEU A 334 -8.47 -16.01 13.98
N ARG A 335 -8.32 -14.94 13.20
CA ARG A 335 -7.01 -14.49 12.75
C ARG A 335 -6.12 -14.05 13.91
N ARG A 336 -6.68 -13.40 14.94
CA ARG A 336 -5.94 -13.06 16.16
C ARG A 336 -5.47 -14.31 16.91
N ALA A 337 -6.35 -15.30 17.08
CA ALA A 337 -5.98 -16.56 17.73
C ALA A 337 -4.81 -17.25 17.00
N TYR A 338 -4.87 -17.34 15.68
CA TYR A 338 -3.77 -17.89 14.89
C TYR A 338 -2.52 -16.98 14.86
N GLY A 339 -2.68 -15.66 14.97
CA GLY A 339 -1.57 -14.75 15.17
C GLY A 339 -0.80 -15.07 16.46
N LEU A 340 -1.52 -15.28 17.57
CA LEU A 340 -0.92 -15.68 18.85
C LEU A 340 -0.21 -17.04 18.77
N ALA A 341 -0.77 -18.00 18.05
CA ALA A 341 -0.16 -19.33 17.87
C ALA A 341 1.20 -19.30 17.13
N LYS A 342 1.49 -18.23 16.41
CA LYS A 342 2.75 -18.03 15.66
C LYS A 342 3.81 -17.29 16.47
N LEU A 343 3.49 -16.79 17.68
CA LEU A 343 4.44 -16.03 18.49
C LEU A 343 5.70 -16.82 18.85
N PRO A 344 5.63 -18.12 19.24
CA PRO A 344 6.82 -18.91 19.54
C PRO A 344 7.81 -18.97 18.37
N TYR A 345 7.29 -19.12 17.13
CA TYR A 345 8.13 -19.08 15.95
C TYR A 345 8.84 -17.71 15.79
N ALA A 346 8.12 -16.61 15.98
CA ALA A 346 8.71 -15.29 15.88
C ALA A 346 9.77 -15.05 16.95
N GLU A 347 9.52 -15.49 18.18
CA GLU A 347 10.45 -15.46 19.30
C GLU A 347 11.72 -16.25 18.97
N ASP A 348 11.59 -17.53 18.56
CA ASP A 348 12.70 -18.41 18.19
C ASP A 348 13.59 -17.77 17.10
N VAL A 349 12.99 -17.19 16.07
CA VAL A 349 13.73 -16.50 15.00
C VAL A 349 14.52 -15.31 15.54
N VAL A 350 13.93 -14.49 16.41
CA VAL A 350 14.62 -13.35 17.02
C VAL A 350 15.76 -13.83 17.92
N MET A 351 15.49 -14.79 18.79
CA MET A 351 16.45 -15.31 19.76
C MET A 351 17.63 -16.01 19.08
N SER A 352 17.39 -16.79 18.02
CA SER A 352 18.45 -17.46 17.25
C SER A 352 19.46 -16.48 16.63
N ARG A 353 19.06 -15.24 16.36
CA ARG A 353 19.92 -14.21 15.76
C ARG A 353 20.75 -13.41 16.78
N ARG A 354 20.47 -13.53 18.07
CA ARG A 354 21.25 -12.86 19.13
C ARG A 354 22.64 -13.45 19.35
N GLY A 355 22.84 -14.71 18.98
CA GLY A 355 24.09 -15.43 19.18
C GLY A 355 25.27 -15.02 18.26
N GLY A 356 25.04 -14.20 17.24
CA GLY A 356 26.08 -13.72 16.31
C GLY A 356 26.95 -12.58 16.86
N SER A 357 28.07 -12.30 16.19
CA SER A 357 28.91 -11.14 16.53
C SER A 357 28.11 -9.83 16.37
N SER A 358 28.43 -8.79 17.16
CA SER A 358 27.69 -7.51 17.12
C SER A 358 27.66 -6.83 15.74
N LYS A 359 28.62 -7.13 14.87
CA LYS A 359 28.69 -6.63 13.48
C LYS A 359 27.76 -7.36 12.51
N GLU A 360 27.28 -8.55 12.87
CA GLU A 360 26.40 -9.39 12.05
C GLU A 360 24.91 -9.33 12.47
N ARG A 361 24.65 -8.63 13.58
CA ARG A 361 23.28 -8.48 14.11
C ARG A 361 22.51 -7.49 13.27
N THR A 362 21.65 -8.01 12.39
CA THR A 362 20.70 -7.18 11.66
C THR A 362 19.33 -7.32 12.31
N PRO A 363 18.55 -6.23 12.43
CA PRO A 363 17.21 -6.26 13.02
C PRO A 363 16.28 -7.25 12.32
N THR A 364 15.37 -7.85 13.08
CA THR A 364 14.27 -8.64 12.53
C THR A 364 13.02 -7.77 12.48
N LEU A 365 12.41 -7.63 11.30
CA LEU A 365 11.13 -6.93 11.14
C LEU A 365 9.99 -7.93 11.23
N ILE A 366 8.99 -7.65 12.06
CA ILE A 366 7.84 -8.51 12.28
C ILE A 366 6.58 -7.70 11.97
N PHE A 367 5.91 -8.07 10.88
CA PHE A 367 4.69 -7.39 10.45
C PHE A 367 3.46 -8.12 10.97
N ASN A 368 2.59 -7.37 11.64
CA ASN A 368 1.33 -7.85 12.19
C ASN A 368 0.15 -6.96 11.78
N THR A 369 -1.06 -7.51 11.83
CA THR A 369 -2.31 -6.78 11.56
C THR A 369 -2.96 -6.31 12.85
N TYR A 370 -3.01 -7.16 13.87
CA TYR A 370 -3.74 -6.88 15.11
C TYR A 370 -2.82 -6.37 16.22
N ARG A 371 -3.23 -5.30 16.89
CA ARG A 371 -2.47 -4.66 17.98
C ARG A 371 -2.14 -5.64 19.09
N MET A 372 -3.14 -6.43 19.51
CA MET A 372 -3.00 -7.42 20.60
C MET A 372 -1.86 -8.44 20.35
N THR A 373 -1.74 -8.95 19.12
CA THR A 373 -0.66 -9.89 18.75
C THR A 373 0.70 -9.22 18.88
N GLY A 374 0.79 -7.96 18.43
CA GLY A 374 2.03 -7.20 18.58
C GLY A 374 2.37 -6.86 20.01
N ASP A 375 1.40 -6.48 20.84
CA ASP A 375 1.60 -6.14 22.26
C ASP A 375 2.08 -7.39 23.03
N ARG A 376 1.48 -8.56 22.73
CA ARG A 376 1.91 -9.82 23.35
C ARG A 376 3.33 -10.24 22.94
N LEU A 377 3.68 -10.08 21.66
CA LEU A 377 5.02 -10.38 21.17
C LEU A 377 6.06 -9.43 21.79
N GLU A 378 5.75 -8.15 21.89
CA GLU A 378 6.62 -7.16 22.55
C GLU A 378 6.92 -7.56 24.00
N THR A 379 5.89 -7.96 24.75
CA THR A 379 6.06 -8.45 26.14
C THR A 379 6.99 -9.66 26.18
N LEU A 380 6.72 -10.69 25.37
CA LEU A 380 7.53 -11.91 25.31
C LEU A 380 9.01 -11.64 25.01
N LEU A 381 9.26 -10.81 23.99
CA LEU A 381 10.64 -10.47 23.60
C LEU A 381 11.33 -9.59 24.65
N SER A 382 10.62 -8.65 25.26
CA SER A 382 11.17 -7.77 26.31
C SER A 382 11.52 -8.55 27.59
N GLU A 383 10.71 -9.55 27.97
CA GLU A 383 11.00 -10.46 29.08
C GLU A 383 12.29 -11.28 28.85
N GLN A 384 12.66 -11.52 27.58
CA GLN A 384 13.92 -12.15 27.18
C GLN A 384 15.07 -11.14 27.02
N GLY A 385 14.86 -9.86 27.36
CA GLY A 385 15.86 -8.81 27.28
C GLY A 385 16.18 -8.37 25.84
N VAL A 386 15.27 -8.58 24.88
CA VAL A 386 15.39 -8.08 23.51
C VAL A 386 15.04 -6.60 23.46
N VAL A 387 15.84 -5.79 22.78
CA VAL A 387 15.50 -4.38 22.50
C VAL A 387 14.51 -4.33 21.36
N VAL A 388 13.24 -4.04 21.69
CA VAL A 388 12.12 -4.04 20.77
C VAL A 388 11.73 -2.63 20.37
N GLY A 389 11.62 -2.37 19.06
CA GLY A 389 10.98 -1.17 18.51
C GLY A 389 9.53 -1.47 18.13
N ARG A 390 8.60 -0.55 18.41
CA ARG A 390 7.17 -0.72 18.15
C ARG A 390 6.60 0.40 17.30
N ILE A 391 5.92 0.06 16.19
CA ILE A 391 5.17 1.02 15.35
C ILE A 391 3.75 0.52 15.11
N HIS A 392 2.77 1.32 15.51
CA HIS A 392 1.34 1.11 15.28
C HIS A 392 0.63 2.44 14.96
N GLY A 393 -0.70 2.42 14.80
CA GLY A 393 -1.46 3.59 14.38
C GLY A 393 -1.30 4.83 15.27
N ASP A 394 -1.15 4.63 16.58
CA ASP A 394 -1.04 5.71 17.57
C ASP A 394 0.41 6.13 17.86
N THR A 395 1.42 5.46 17.29
CA THR A 395 2.84 5.82 17.48
C THR A 395 3.11 7.20 16.92
N SER A 396 3.60 8.10 17.76
CA SER A 396 3.92 9.47 17.39
C SER A 396 5.04 9.56 16.36
N ALA A 397 5.17 10.70 15.69
CA ALA A 397 6.25 10.91 14.71
C ALA A 397 7.64 10.80 15.32
N VAL A 398 7.81 11.29 16.57
CA VAL A 398 9.08 11.23 17.30
C VAL A 398 9.46 9.80 17.64
N GLU A 399 8.54 9.02 18.22
CA GLU A 399 8.75 7.61 18.53
C GLU A 399 9.04 6.79 17.28
N ARG A 400 8.29 7.03 16.20
CA ARG A 400 8.49 6.39 14.90
C ARG A 400 9.90 6.66 14.37
N HIS A 401 10.37 7.90 14.47
CA HIS A 401 11.73 8.28 14.08
C HIS A 401 12.77 7.56 14.93
N ALA A 402 12.58 7.50 16.25
CA ALA A 402 13.49 6.80 17.16
C ALA A 402 13.59 5.29 16.82
N VAL A 403 12.47 4.62 16.55
CA VAL A 403 12.47 3.19 16.14
C VAL A 403 13.20 3.01 14.82
N VAL A 404 12.94 3.86 13.81
CA VAL A 404 13.62 3.78 12.50
C VAL A 404 15.12 4.01 12.65
N SER A 405 15.54 4.99 13.44
CA SER A 405 16.95 5.25 13.75
C SER A 405 17.60 4.05 14.43
N GLY A 406 16.94 3.49 15.45
CA GLY A 406 17.44 2.30 16.16
C GLY A 406 17.55 1.05 15.26
N ILE A 407 16.70 0.92 14.25
CA ILE A 407 16.83 -0.13 13.22
C ILE A 407 18.08 0.13 12.37
N GLN A 408 18.32 1.38 11.96
CA GLN A 408 19.44 1.73 11.09
C GLN A 408 20.81 1.61 11.79
N ASP A 409 20.90 1.97 13.06
CA ASP A 409 22.12 1.88 13.86
C ASP A 409 22.32 0.54 14.57
N GLY A 410 21.30 -0.35 14.53
CA GLY A 410 21.33 -1.70 15.12
C GLY A 410 21.08 -1.73 16.63
N SER A 411 20.68 -0.63 17.26
CA SER A 411 20.28 -0.62 18.68
C SER A 411 18.95 -1.29 18.93
N VAL A 412 18.06 -1.38 17.93
CA VAL A 412 16.82 -2.17 17.94
C VAL A 412 17.10 -3.54 17.34
N GLU A 413 16.87 -4.63 18.11
CA GLU A 413 17.10 -6.01 17.68
C GLU A 413 15.89 -6.60 16.94
N ALA A 414 14.68 -6.23 17.36
CA ALA A 414 13.42 -6.62 16.71
C ALA A 414 12.48 -5.42 16.58
N ALA A 415 11.87 -5.25 15.43
CA ALA A 415 10.85 -4.23 15.22
C ALA A 415 9.50 -4.85 14.88
N ILE A 416 8.50 -4.59 15.71
CA ILE A 416 7.13 -5.06 15.53
C ILE A 416 6.32 -3.94 14.90
N LEU A 417 5.86 -4.18 13.68
CA LEU A 417 5.32 -3.17 12.80
C LEU A 417 3.89 -3.53 12.38
N GLN A 418 2.89 -2.74 12.79
CA GLN A 418 1.54 -2.92 12.28
C GLN A 418 1.51 -2.55 10.81
N ILE A 419 1.02 -3.45 9.95
CA ILE A 419 1.11 -3.33 8.48
C ILE A 419 0.53 -2.00 7.99
N ASP A 420 -0.65 -1.60 8.46
CA ASP A 420 -1.30 -0.36 8.03
C ASP A 420 -0.54 0.89 8.49
N ALA A 421 0.13 0.82 9.64
CA ALA A 421 0.96 1.91 10.16
C ALA A 421 2.35 1.97 9.51
N ALA A 422 2.86 0.82 9.08
CA ALA A 422 4.15 0.71 8.38
C ALA A 422 4.06 1.10 6.89
N GLY A 423 2.85 1.29 6.35
CA GLY A 423 2.61 1.65 4.96
C GLY A 423 3.21 2.99 4.53
N SER A 424 3.59 3.87 5.46
CA SER A 424 4.21 5.18 5.14
C SER A 424 5.72 5.11 5.23
N ALA A 425 6.35 5.35 4.12
CA ALA A 425 7.73 5.82 3.83
C ALA A 425 8.87 5.51 4.82
N LEU A 426 8.73 4.47 5.66
CA LEU A 426 9.78 4.03 6.57
C LEU A 426 10.97 3.48 5.78
N ASN A 427 12.18 3.84 6.21
CA ASN A 427 13.42 3.30 5.67
C ASN A 427 13.96 2.22 6.61
N LEU A 428 13.80 0.95 6.22
CA LEU A 428 14.13 -0.21 7.06
C LEU A 428 15.18 -1.12 6.40
N GLN A 429 15.98 -0.57 5.49
CA GLN A 429 16.95 -1.32 4.66
C GLN A 429 18.10 -1.95 5.45
N ALA A 430 18.34 -1.56 6.71
CA ALA A 430 19.31 -2.23 7.56
C ALA A 430 18.88 -3.66 7.95
N ALA A 431 17.58 -3.93 7.90
CA ALA A 431 17.05 -5.26 8.20
C ALA A 431 17.07 -6.17 6.97
N ASN A 432 17.41 -7.42 7.17
CA ASN A 432 17.40 -8.47 6.13
C ASN A 432 16.58 -9.71 6.51
N ARG A 433 15.89 -9.69 7.63
CA ARG A 433 14.95 -10.72 8.08
C ARG A 433 13.58 -10.11 8.29
N ILE A 434 12.57 -10.66 7.63
CA ILE A 434 11.17 -10.23 7.71
C ILE A 434 10.30 -11.42 8.08
N ILE A 435 9.41 -11.23 9.05
CA ILE A 435 8.36 -12.18 9.42
C ILE A 435 7.01 -11.52 9.13
N MET A 436 6.26 -12.05 8.18
CA MET A 436 4.88 -11.67 7.90
C MET A 436 3.94 -12.45 8.82
N LEU A 437 3.92 -12.08 10.10
CA LEU A 437 3.21 -12.82 11.16
C LEU A 437 1.70 -12.87 10.89
N GLU A 438 1.12 -11.74 10.53
CA GLU A 438 -0.30 -11.62 10.16
C GLU A 438 -0.41 -10.77 8.87
N PRO A 439 -0.33 -11.39 7.69
CA PRO A 439 -0.38 -10.66 6.43
C PRO A 439 -1.74 -9.99 6.19
N SER A 440 -1.74 -8.86 5.50
CA SER A 440 -2.96 -8.23 4.99
C SER A 440 -3.64 -9.10 3.93
N TRP A 441 -4.96 -8.97 3.76
CA TRP A 441 -5.73 -9.56 2.66
C TRP A 441 -5.38 -9.00 1.28
N THR A 442 -4.64 -7.91 1.24
CA THR A 442 -4.28 -7.19 0.03
C THR A 442 -2.81 -7.43 -0.30
N PRO A 443 -2.48 -8.10 -1.42
CA PRO A 443 -1.09 -8.36 -1.81
C PRO A 443 -0.25 -7.09 -1.88
N GLY A 444 -0.80 -6.01 -2.44
CA GLY A 444 -0.12 -4.73 -2.54
C GLY A 444 0.31 -4.15 -1.20
N THR A 445 -0.51 -4.29 -0.15
CA THR A 445 -0.15 -3.83 1.22
C THR A 445 1.01 -4.65 1.78
N ASN A 446 0.99 -5.97 1.58
CA ASN A 446 2.10 -6.84 2.01
C ASN A 446 3.39 -6.52 1.24
N HIS A 447 3.29 -6.33 -0.07
CA HIS A 447 4.43 -5.92 -0.90
C HIS A 447 5.00 -4.57 -0.47
N GLN A 448 4.16 -3.59 -0.17
CA GLN A 448 4.62 -2.30 0.36
C GLN A 448 5.36 -2.45 1.69
N ALA A 449 4.90 -3.32 2.59
CA ALA A 449 5.58 -3.62 3.86
C ALA A 449 6.97 -4.22 3.62
N VAL A 450 7.09 -5.21 2.75
CA VAL A 450 8.38 -5.83 2.37
C VAL A 450 9.31 -4.81 1.70
N ALA A 451 8.79 -3.97 0.83
CA ALA A 451 9.55 -2.93 0.11
C ALA A 451 10.13 -1.82 1.03
N ARG A 452 9.83 -1.84 2.33
CA ARG A 452 10.51 -0.96 3.31
C ARG A 452 11.94 -1.42 3.59
N ALA A 453 12.22 -2.71 3.46
CA ALA A 453 13.55 -3.31 3.60
C ALA A 453 14.18 -3.64 2.23
N VAL A 454 13.39 -4.16 1.28
CA VAL A 454 13.84 -4.48 -0.09
C VAL A 454 13.76 -3.20 -0.94
N ARG A 455 14.84 -2.45 -0.94
CA ARG A 455 14.93 -1.16 -1.65
C ARG A 455 16.38 -0.79 -1.95
N ILE A 456 16.57 0.23 -2.78
CA ILE A 456 17.91 0.77 -3.08
C ILE A 456 18.66 1.09 -1.78
N GLY A 457 19.86 0.56 -1.64
CA GLY A 457 20.67 0.64 -0.42
C GLY A 457 20.66 -0.61 0.46
N GLN A 458 19.81 -1.61 0.18
CA GLN A 458 19.90 -2.94 0.79
C GLN A 458 21.21 -3.62 0.33
N ARG A 459 21.96 -4.18 1.29
CA ARG A 459 23.28 -4.80 1.03
C ARG A 459 23.25 -6.32 1.17
N ASN A 460 22.22 -6.88 1.81
CA ASN A 460 22.13 -8.29 2.12
C ASN A 460 20.89 -8.93 1.49
N PRO A 461 20.93 -10.21 1.11
CA PRO A 461 19.74 -10.96 0.73
C PRO A 461 18.69 -10.88 1.83
N VAL A 462 17.43 -10.60 1.45
CA VAL A 462 16.33 -10.47 2.42
C VAL A 462 15.53 -11.76 2.44
N LEU A 463 15.38 -12.35 3.61
CA LEU A 463 14.55 -13.53 3.82
C LEU A 463 13.22 -13.14 4.46
N ILE A 464 12.12 -13.47 3.76
CA ILE A 464 10.74 -13.16 4.16
C ILE A 464 10.02 -14.47 4.50
N SER A 465 9.70 -14.66 5.77
CA SER A 465 8.97 -15.84 6.25
C SER A 465 7.50 -15.53 6.41
N TRP A 466 6.67 -16.50 6.00
CA TRP A 466 5.22 -16.47 6.10
C TRP A 466 4.75 -17.63 7.00
N PRO A 467 4.81 -17.48 8.33
CA PRO A 467 4.33 -18.52 9.24
C PRO A 467 2.83 -18.71 9.02
N THR A 468 2.46 -19.97 8.76
CA THR A 468 1.09 -20.34 8.37
C THR A 468 0.67 -21.57 9.16
N VAL A 469 -0.36 -21.44 9.98
CA VAL A 469 -0.92 -22.55 10.73
C VAL A 469 -1.62 -23.52 9.76
N ARG A 470 -1.22 -24.80 9.79
CA ARG A 470 -1.79 -25.83 8.91
C ARG A 470 -3.27 -26.07 9.22
N HIS A 471 -4.04 -26.39 8.18
CA HIS A 471 -5.47 -26.70 8.29
C HIS A 471 -6.26 -25.59 9.01
N SER A 472 -5.97 -24.34 8.68
CA SER A 472 -6.57 -23.17 9.31
C SER A 472 -6.93 -22.07 8.28
N ILE A 473 -7.54 -21.01 8.78
CA ILE A 473 -7.82 -19.82 7.97
C ILE A 473 -6.55 -19.18 7.39
N ASP A 474 -5.38 -19.35 8.00
CA ASP A 474 -4.13 -18.83 7.45
C ASP A 474 -3.85 -19.40 6.07
N GLU A 475 -4.08 -20.71 5.86
CA GLU A 475 -3.94 -21.30 4.52
C GLU A 475 -4.93 -20.72 3.52
N ALA A 476 -6.18 -20.46 3.94
CA ALA A 476 -7.18 -19.81 3.08
C ALA A 476 -6.74 -18.38 2.71
N VAL A 477 -6.20 -17.63 3.67
CA VAL A 477 -5.62 -16.30 3.44
C VAL A 477 -4.48 -16.38 2.43
N MET A 478 -3.54 -17.31 2.62
CA MET A 478 -2.39 -17.47 1.71
C MET A 478 -2.83 -17.88 0.29
N ARG A 479 -3.80 -18.79 0.16
CA ARG A 479 -4.38 -19.12 -1.16
C ARG A 479 -5.07 -17.93 -1.82
N ALA A 480 -5.81 -17.12 -1.05
CA ALA A 480 -6.47 -15.92 -1.58
C ALA A 480 -5.44 -14.86 -2.02
N LEU A 481 -4.37 -14.66 -1.24
CA LEU A 481 -3.27 -13.77 -1.58
C LEU A 481 -2.59 -14.21 -2.88
N ARG A 482 -2.28 -15.51 -3.03
CA ARG A 482 -1.67 -16.05 -4.24
C ARG A 482 -2.55 -15.81 -5.47
N ARG A 483 -3.85 -16.14 -5.42
CA ARG A 483 -4.78 -15.87 -6.53
C ARG A 483 -4.85 -14.40 -6.94
N LYS A 484 -4.83 -13.48 -5.97
CA LYS A 484 -4.80 -12.04 -6.24
C LYS A 484 -3.46 -11.59 -6.82
N GLN A 485 -2.36 -12.15 -6.34
CA GLN A 485 -1.02 -11.86 -6.84
C GLN A 485 -0.86 -12.30 -8.30
N ASP A 486 -1.38 -13.48 -8.66
CA ASP A 486 -1.37 -13.97 -10.04
C ASP A 486 -2.07 -12.98 -10.99
N GLY A 487 -3.24 -12.47 -10.59
CA GLY A 487 -3.98 -11.46 -11.37
C GLY A 487 -3.25 -10.11 -11.50
N LEU A 488 -2.51 -9.69 -10.48
CA LEU A 488 -1.67 -8.49 -10.54
C LEU A 488 -0.46 -8.72 -11.44
N THR A 489 0.14 -9.91 -11.36
CA THR A 489 1.25 -10.32 -12.23
C THR A 489 0.84 -10.29 -13.69
N GLU A 490 -0.32 -10.85 -14.04
CA GLU A 490 -0.85 -10.79 -15.41
C GLU A 490 -1.01 -9.37 -15.95
N LEU A 491 -1.43 -8.43 -15.11
CA LEU A 491 -1.62 -7.04 -15.54
C LEU A 491 -0.30 -6.30 -15.73
N TRP A 492 0.63 -6.47 -14.78
CA TRP A 492 1.84 -5.63 -14.71
C TRP A 492 3.12 -6.34 -15.13
N TRP A 493 3.19 -7.67 -15.00
CA TRP A 493 4.32 -8.49 -15.37
C TRP A 493 3.87 -9.51 -16.41
N ALA A 494 3.79 -9.11 -17.68
CA ALA A 494 3.80 -10.12 -18.71
C ALA A 494 5.16 -10.80 -18.63
N ALA A 495 5.15 -12.13 -18.67
CA ALA A 495 6.36 -12.90 -18.74
C ALA A 495 7.29 -12.33 -19.82
N SER A 496 8.44 -11.79 -19.37
CA SER A 496 9.59 -11.57 -20.22
C SER A 496 10.18 -12.91 -20.61
#